data_15dcda6815db4e0463f957dd032683c2
#
_entry.id   15dcda6815db4e0463f957dd032683c2
#
_cell.length_a   1.000
_cell.length_b   1.000
_cell.length_c   1.000
_cell.angle_alpha   90.00
_cell.angle_beta   90.00
_cell.angle_gamma   90.00
#
_symmetry.space_group_name_H-M   'P 1'
#
loop_
_entity.id
_entity.type
_entity.pdbx_description
1 polymer ?
#
loop_
_entity_poly.entity_id
_entity_poly.type
_entity_poly.pdbx_seq_one_letter_code
_entity_poly.pdbx_strand_id
1 'polypeptide(L)'
;DAGRSILYQTARYVDIYKALEDISRERKLTAEERQELKKYSRLADAFTPLAKGMNSEYANQNTYDAIQVHGGSGFIMEYKCQRLYRDARIFSIYEGTTQLQVVAAIRYISNGTYLGIIKEMLEKEVAEELKPLKTRVEEMVKLYEQALEYVKEGQDQEMHDFLARRLYNMTCEII
;
A
#
# COMPACT_ATOMS: atom_id res chain seq x y z
N ASP A 1 -13.32 0.87 1.43
CA ASP A 1 -13.08 -0.48 1.99
C ASP A 1 -11.66 -0.96 1.71
N ALA A 2 -11.09 -0.77 0.49
CA ALA A 2 -9.72 -1.17 0.16
C ALA A 2 -8.67 -0.62 1.13
N GLY A 3 -8.73 0.69 1.46
CA GLY A 3 -7.83 1.29 2.43
C GLY A 3 -7.90 0.67 3.82
N ARG A 4 -9.07 0.17 4.22
CA ARG A 4 -9.28 -0.54 5.49
C ARG A 4 -8.67 -1.94 5.45
N SER A 5 -8.81 -2.64 4.32
CA SER A 5 -8.24 -3.97 4.13
C SER A 5 -6.71 -3.94 4.21
N ILE A 6 -6.06 -3.01 3.51
CA ILE A 6 -4.59 -2.89 3.57
C ILE A 6 -4.11 -2.48 4.97
N LEU A 7 -4.87 -1.63 5.68
CA LEU A 7 -4.55 -1.23 7.06
C LEU A 7 -4.57 -2.44 8.00
N TYR A 8 -5.64 -3.25 7.98
CA TYR A 8 -5.73 -4.42 8.84
C TYR A 8 -4.70 -5.50 8.49
N GLN A 9 -4.42 -5.68 7.20
CA GLN A 9 -3.37 -6.61 6.79
C GLN A 9 -1.98 -6.15 7.27
N THR A 10 -1.70 -4.85 7.17
CA THR A 10 -0.45 -4.27 7.69
C THR A 10 -0.35 -4.42 9.20
N ALA A 11 -1.42 -4.09 9.93
CA ALA A 11 -1.47 -4.24 11.39
C ALA A 11 -1.22 -5.70 11.80
N ARG A 12 -1.83 -6.67 11.11
CA ARG A 12 -1.59 -8.10 11.37
C ARG A 12 -0.11 -8.47 11.22
N TYR A 13 0.58 -7.97 10.21
CA TYR A 13 2.02 -8.24 10.05
C TYR A 13 2.83 -7.63 11.18
N VAL A 14 2.48 -6.40 11.60
CA VAL A 14 3.11 -5.73 12.75
C VAL A 14 2.88 -6.50 14.04
N ASP A 15 1.66 -6.92 14.32
CA ASP A 15 1.32 -7.66 15.54
C ASP A 15 2.11 -8.97 15.65
N ILE A 16 2.21 -9.74 14.54
CA ILE A 16 2.94 -11.00 14.54
C ILE A 16 4.42 -10.79 14.80
N TYR A 17 5.07 -9.86 14.09
CA TYR A 17 6.49 -9.65 14.30
C TYR A 17 6.80 -9.07 15.68
N LYS A 18 5.94 -8.19 16.22
CA LYS A 18 6.08 -7.65 17.57
C LYS A 18 5.94 -8.72 18.63
N ALA A 19 4.95 -9.60 18.51
CA ALA A 19 4.81 -10.74 19.42
C ALA A 19 6.06 -11.64 19.43
N LEU A 20 6.64 -11.89 18.26
CA LEU A 20 7.88 -12.67 18.15
C LEU A 20 9.10 -11.92 18.71
N GLU A 21 9.17 -10.59 18.55
CA GLU A 21 10.19 -9.77 19.21
C GLU A 21 10.09 -9.87 20.74
N ASP A 22 8.88 -9.78 21.30
CA ASP A 22 8.67 -9.87 22.75
C ASP A 22 9.08 -11.25 23.27
N ILE A 23 8.68 -12.34 22.60
CA ILE A 23 9.13 -13.69 22.92
C ILE A 23 10.67 -13.78 22.89
N SER A 24 11.32 -13.11 21.92
CA SER A 24 12.78 -13.11 21.79
C SER A 24 13.52 -12.46 22.96
N ARG A 25 12.85 -11.58 23.71
CA ARG A 25 13.40 -10.95 24.94
C ARG A 25 13.32 -11.87 26.14
N GLU A 26 12.35 -12.79 26.15
CA GLU A 26 12.13 -13.72 27.25
C GLU A 26 12.91 -15.04 27.09
N ARG A 27 13.03 -15.51 25.85
CA ARG A 27 13.73 -16.76 25.51
C ARG A 27 14.33 -16.74 24.11
N LYS A 28 15.24 -17.66 23.86
CA LYS A 28 15.78 -17.88 22.51
C LYS A 28 14.71 -18.44 21.58
N LEU A 29 14.54 -17.81 20.40
CA LEU A 29 13.62 -18.27 19.37
C LEU A 29 14.06 -19.59 18.73
N THR A 30 13.10 -20.42 18.33
CA THR A 30 13.34 -21.59 17.47
C THR A 30 13.79 -21.17 16.07
N ALA A 31 14.17 -22.12 15.23
CA ALA A 31 14.54 -21.83 13.84
C ALA A 31 13.34 -21.28 13.04
N GLU A 32 12.18 -21.89 13.22
CA GLU A 32 10.92 -21.50 12.59
C GLU A 32 10.49 -20.09 13.02
N GLU A 33 10.50 -19.82 14.34
CA GLU A 33 10.15 -18.51 14.89
C GLU A 33 11.07 -17.40 14.37
N ARG A 34 12.37 -17.67 14.18
CA ARG A 34 13.29 -16.70 13.57
C ARG A 34 12.99 -16.44 12.10
N GLN A 35 12.58 -17.46 11.36
CA GLN A 35 12.15 -17.28 9.95
C GLN A 35 10.87 -16.48 9.87
N GLU A 36 9.89 -16.75 10.73
CA GLU A 36 8.65 -15.99 10.82
C GLU A 36 8.89 -14.54 11.23
N LEU A 37 9.70 -14.29 12.24
CA LEU A 37 10.08 -12.92 12.64
C LEU A 37 10.66 -12.14 11.45
N LYS A 38 11.61 -12.73 10.73
CA LYS A 38 12.21 -12.11 9.55
C LYS A 38 11.19 -11.87 8.43
N LYS A 39 10.29 -12.85 8.19
CA LYS A 39 9.24 -12.76 7.18
C LYS A 39 8.27 -11.62 7.51
N TYR A 40 7.72 -11.61 8.71
CA TYR A 40 6.69 -10.64 9.10
C TYR A 40 7.25 -9.24 9.33
N SER A 41 8.46 -9.07 9.83
CA SER A 41 9.14 -7.78 9.88
C SER A 41 9.29 -7.19 8.47
N ARG A 42 9.75 -8.01 7.50
CA ARG A 42 9.86 -7.56 6.10
C ARG A 42 8.50 -7.21 5.47
N LEU A 43 7.45 -7.97 5.76
CA LEU A 43 6.10 -7.68 5.28
C LEU A 43 5.54 -6.39 5.89
N ALA A 44 5.75 -6.17 7.20
CA ALA A 44 5.35 -4.95 7.87
C ALA A 44 6.06 -3.72 7.27
N ASP A 45 7.37 -3.82 7.04
CA ASP A 45 8.16 -2.75 6.40
C ASP A 45 7.69 -2.46 4.97
N ALA A 46 7.32 -3.49 4.21
CA ALA A 46 6.83 -3.32 2.85
C ALA A 46 5.43 -2.69 2.82
N PHE A 47 4.51 -3.13 3.68
CA PHE A 47 3.11 -2.70 3.64
C PHE A 47 2.84 -1.35 4.32
N THR A 48 3.64 -0.97 5.30
CA THR A 48 3.49 0.33 6.00
C THR A 48 3.47 1.53 5.05
N PRO A 49 4.42 1.68 4.10
CA PRO A 49 4.39 2.80 3.17
C PRO A 49 3.20 2.76 2.20
N LEU A 50 2.71 1.58 1.81
CA LEU A 50 1.49 1.48 1.01
C LEU A 50 0.26 1.91 1.83
N ALA A 51 0.09 1.36 3.03
CA ALA A 51 -1.03 1.67 3.90
C ALA A 51 -1.10 3.16 4.23
N LYS A 52 0.04 3.76 4.58
CA LYS A 52 0.12 5.20 4.92
C LYS A 52 -0.10 6.07 3.70
N GLY A 53 0.62 5.86 2.62
CA GLY A 53 0.56 6.73 1.45
C GLY A 53 -0.79 6.63 0.73
N MET A 54 -1.28 5.42 0.45
CA MET A 54 -2.56 5.20 -0.21
C MET A 54 -3.74 5.78 0.59
N ASN A 55 -3.83 5.47 1.89
CA ASN A 55 -4.92 5.97 2.72
C ASN A 55 -4.89 7.49 2.87
N SER A 56 -3.71 8.10 2.95
CA SER A 56 -3.56 9.56 2.99
C SER A 56 -4.07 10.23 1.72
N GLU A 57 -3.75 9.69 0.55
CA GLU A 57 -4.21 10.21 -0.74
C GLU A 57 -5.72 9.99 -0.91
N TYR A 58 -6.24 8.81 -0.56
CA TYR A 58 -7.68 8.55 -0.60
C TYR A 58 -8.48 9.44 0.37
N ALA A 59 -7.94 9.74 1.55
CA ALA A 59 -8.59 10.68 2.47
C ALA A 59 -8.70 12.08 1.86
N ASN A 60 -7.64 12.57 1.21
CA ASN A 60 -7.67 13.84 0.50
C ASN A 60 -8.68 13.83 -0.65
N GLN A 61 -8.66 12.79 -1.50
CA GLN A 61 -9.59 12.68 -2.63
C GLN A 61 -11.05 12.58 -2.17
N ASN A 62 -11.34 11.69 -1.20
CA ASN A 62 -12.70 11.52 -0.70
C ASN A 62 -13.27 12.80 -0.08
N THR A 63 -12.45 13.57 0.64
CA THR A 63 -12.91 14.83 1.24
C THR A 63 -13.04 15.94 0.21
N TYR A 64 -12.22 15.95 -0.85
CA TYR A 64 -12.39 16.80 -2.02
C TYR A 64 -13.72 16.50 -2.72
N ASP A 65 -14.00 15.24 -3.01
CA ASP A 65 -15.23 14.79 -3.66
C ASP A 65 -16.46 15.08 -2.79
N ALA A 66 -16.34 14.98 -1.46
CA ALA A 66 -17.41 15.34 -0.54
C ALA A 66 -17.81 16.82 -0.67
N ILE A 67 -16.86 17.74 -0.82
CA ILE A 67 -17.17 19.16 -1.10
C ILE A 67 -17.90 19.29 -2.43
N GLN A 68 -17.43 18.60 -3.47
CA GLN A 68 -18.04 18.64 -4.80
C GLN A 68 -19.49 18.15 -4.78
N VAL A 69 -19.77 17.04 -4.08
CA VAL A 69 -21.14 16.49 -3.93
C VAL A 69 -22.07 17.45 -3.18
N HIS A 70 -21.57 18.16 -2.18
CA HIS A 70 -22.34 19.14 -1.42
C HIS A 70 -22.51 20.49 -2.16
N GLY A 71 -21.76 20.72 -3.23
CA GLY A 71 -21.76 21.97 -3.98
C GLY A 71 -21.34 23.16 -3.09
N GLY A 72 -21.99 24.32 -3.28
CA GLY A 72 -21.68 25.52 -2.50
C GLY A 72 -21.79 25.34 -0.99
N SER A 73 -22.71 24.52 -0.51
CA SER A 73 -22.85 24.18 0.91
C SER A 73 -21.62 23.43 1.48
N GLY A 74 -20.93 22.64 0.67
CA GLY A 74 -19.70 21.94 1.10
C GLY A 74 -18.52 22.87 1.36
N PHE A 75 -18.53 24.07 0.76
CA PHE A 75 -17.45 25.05 0.88
C PHE A 75 -17.59 25.98 2.09
N ILE A 76 -18.82 26.28 2.52
CA ILE A 76 -19.08 27.23 3.60
C ILE A 76 -18.85 26.61 4.99
N MET A 77 -18.52 27.45 5.99
CA MET A 77 -18.06 27.01 7.31
C MET A 77 -19.13 26.34 8.18
N GLU A 78 -20.39 26.55 7.88
CA GLU A 78 -21.55 25.97 8.57
C GLU A 78 -21.62 24.44 8.39
N TYR A 79 -21.00 23.90 7.32
CA TYR A 79 -20.94 22.46 7.06
C TYR A 79 -19.54 21.87 7.33
N LYS A 80 -19.48 20.61 7.68
CA LYS A 80 -18.24 19.94 8.11
C LYS A 80 -17.27 19.63 6.96
N CYS A 81 -17.74 19.59 5.71
CA CYS A 81 -16.95 19.11 4.57
C CYS A 81 -15.65 19.89 4.37
N GLN A 82 -15.69 21.23 4.42
CA GLN A 82 -14.51 22.08 4.27
C GLN A 82 -13.46 21.82 5.36
N ARG A 83 -13.90 21.58 6.61
CA ARG A 83 -13.00 21.24 7.71
C ARG A 83 -12.36 19.88 7.53
N LEU A 84 -13.14 18.87 7.15
CA LEU A 84 -12.63 17.53 6.88
C LEU A 84 -11.59 17.52 5.75
N TYR A 85 -11.81 18.32 4.69
CA TYR A 85 -10.84 18.47 3.61
C TYR A 85 -9.54 19.11 4.08
N ARG A 86 -9.62 20.18 4.87
CA ARG A 86 -8.46 20.83 5.48
C ARG A 86 -7.69 19.87 6.40
N ASP A 87 -8.42 19.14 7.25
CA ASP A 87 -7.83 18.21 8.20
C ASP A 87 -7.20 17.00 7.49
N ALA A 88 -7.81 16.50 6.41
CA ALA A 88 -7.26 15.40 5.61
C ALA A 88 -5.92 15.76 4.95
N ARG A 89 -5.70 17.05 4.62
CA ARG A 89 -4.48 17.48 3.92
C ARG A 89 -3.20 17.18 4.70
N ILE A 90 -3.25 17.21 6.03
CA ILE A 90 -2.06 16.92 6.84
C ILE A 90 -1.59 15.47 6.71
N PHE A 91 -2.48 14.52 6.42
CA PHE A 91 -2.15 13.09 6.36
C PHE A 91 -1.10 12.76 5.30
N SER A 92 -1.04 13.49 4.20
CA SER A 92 -0.02 13.31 3.15
C SER A 92 1.27 14.11 3.40
N ILE A 93 1.39 14.79 4.53
CA ILE A 93 2.53 15.67 4.87
C ILE A 93 3.31 15.14 6.08
N TYR A 94 2.62 14.85 7.20
CA TYR A 94 3.29 14.47 8.46
C TYR A 94 3.71 12.99 8.48
N GLU A 95 4.62 12.63 9.39
CA GLU A 95 5.17 11.26 9.56
C GLU A 95 5.67 10.63 8.25
N GLY A 96 6.34 11.45 7.45
CA GLY A 96 6.79 11.09 6.11
C GLY A 96 5.75 11.43 5.04
N THR A 97 6.13 12.32 4.15
CA THR A 97 5.27 12.73 3.02
C THR A 97 4.93 11.55 2.13
N THR A 98 3.91 11.69 1.29
CA THR A 98 3.59 10.67 0.28
C THR A 98 4.81 10.32 -0.57
N GLN A 99 5.66 11.30 -0.92
CA GLN A 99 6.89 11.02 -1.66
C GLN A 99 7.87 10.13 -0.87
N LEU A 100 8.00 10.33 0.44
CA LEU A 100 8.82 9.45 1.28
C LEU A 100 8.25 8.02 1.36
N GLN A 101 6.93 7.87 1.31
CA GLN A 101 6.32 6.54 1.23
C GLN A 101 6.63 5.85 -0.11
N VAL A 102 6.63 6.62 -1.23
CA VAL A 102 7.06 6.10 -2.53
C VAL A 102 8.51 5.63 -2.48
N VAL A 103 9.42 6.45 -1.94
CA VAL A 103 10.85 6.11 -1.77
C VAL A 103 11.04 4.87 -0.89
N ALA A 104 10.26 4.73 0.17
CA ALA A 104 10.32 3.55 1.04
C ALA A 104 9.80 2.28 0.34
N ALA A 105 8.76 2.40 -0.49
CA ALA A 105 8.14 1.26 -1.17
C ALA A 105 8.92 0.80 -2.40
N ILE A 106 9.59 1.71 -3.12
CA ILE A 106 10.16 1.43 -4.45
C ILE A 106 11.16 0.26 -4.44
N ARG A 107 11.91 0.07 -3.36
CA ARG A 107 12.81 -1.08 -3.20
C ARG A 107 12.08 -2.43 -3.21
N TYR A 108 10.88 -2.48 -2.63
CA TYR A 108 10.04 -3.68 -2.58
C TYR A 108 9.29 -3.91 -3.89
N ILE A 109 9.03 -2.84 -4.63
CA ILE A 109 8.52 -2.86 -5.99
C ILE A 109 9.59 -3.46 -6.92
N SER A 110 10.77 -2.86 -6.94
CA SER A 110 11.86 -3.23 -7.85
C SER A 110 12.42 -4.63 -7.61
N ASN A 111 12.42 -5.12 -6.36
CA ASN A 111 12.90 -6.46 -6.04
C ASN A 111 11.81 -7.55 -6.14
N GLY A 112 10.61 -7.20 -6.61
CA GLY A 112 9.49 -8.12 -6.84
C GLY A 112 8.76 -8.61 -5.58
N THR A 113 8.99 -8.00 -4.41
CA THR A 113 8.34 -8.43 -3.16
C THR A 113 6.82 -8.35 -3.26
N TYR A 114 6.27 -7.22 -3.72
CA TYR A 114 4.81 -7.09 -3.88
C TYR A 114 4.27 -7.99 -4.97
N LEU A 115 4.96 -8.11 -6.10
CA LEU A 115 4.55 -8.99 -7.18
C LEU A 115 4.44 -10.45 -6.71
N GLY A 116 5.41 -10.92 -5.90
CA GLY A 116 5.36 -12.25 -5.30
C GLY A 116 4.15 -12.45 -4.40
N ILE A 117 3.85 -11.46 -3.53
CA ILE A 117 2.68 -11.50 -2.64
C ILE A 117 1.37 -11.51 -3.43
N ILE A 118 1.25 -10.67 -4.46
CA ILE A 118 0.07 -10.60 -5.31
C ILE A 118 -0.17 -11.95 -6.01
N LYS A 119 0.88 -12.56 -6.56
CA LYS A 119 0.80 -13.89 -7.19
C LYS A 119 0.34 -14.96 -6.20
N GLU A 120 0.93 -14.99 -4.99
CA GLU A 120 0.50 -15.91 -3.92
C GLU A 120 -0.98 -15.71 -3.54
N MET A 121 -1.46 -14.46 -3.52
CA MET A 121 -2.89 -14.17 -3.28
C MET A 121 -3.78 -14.67 -4.43
N LEU A 122 -3.34 -14.54 -5.67
CA LEU A 122 -4.08 -14.98 -6.85
C LEU A 122 -4.16 -16.52 -6.99
N GLU A 123 -3.27 -17.27 -6.35
CA GLU A 123 -3.36 -18.74 -6.29
C GLU A 123 -4.55 -19.24 -5.47
N LYS A 124 -5.10 -18.37 -4.60
CA LYS A 124 -6.24 -18.76 -3.76
C LYS A 124 -7.52 -18.90 -4.58
N GLU A 125 -8.33 -19.89 -4.22
CA GLU A 125 -9.67 -20.02 -4.75
C GLU A 125 -10.54 -18.85 -4.30
N VAL A 126 -11.39 -18.38 -5.20
CA VAL A 126 -12.36 -17.32 -4.93
C VAL A 126 -13.77 -17.82 -5.27
N ALA A 127 -14.78 -17.23 -4.64
CA ALA A 127 -16.18 -17.52 -4.96
C ALA A 127 -16.48 -17.21 -6.45
N GLU A 128 -17.44 -17.93 -7.03
CA GLU A 128 -17.79 -17.80 -8.46
C GLU A 128 -18.08 -16.35 -8.87
N GLU A 129 -18.78 -15.62 -8.02
CA GLU A 129 -19.12 -14.21 -8.25
C GLU A 129 -17.91 -13.27 -8.31
N LEU A 130 -16.76 -13.68 -7.73
CA LEU A 130 -15.51 -12.91 -7.73
C LEU A 130 -14.55 -13.29 -8.86
N LYS A 131 -14.81 -14.35 -9.61
CA LYS A 131 -13.96 -14.80 -10.73
C LYS A 131 -13.72 -13.70 -11.79
N PRO A 132 -14.73 -12.90 -12.21
CA PRO A 132 -14.49 -11.82 -13.17
C PRO A 132 -13.54 -10.75 -12.61
N LEU A 133 -13.64 -10.45 -11.30
CA LEU A 133 -12.71 -9.54 -10.63
C LEU A 133 -11.30 -10.12 -10.59
N LYS A 134 -11.15 -11.40 -10.24
CA LYS A 134 -9.85 -12.08 -10.25
C LYS A 134 -9.19 -12.01 -11.63
N THR A 135 -9.93 -12.31 -12.70
CA THR A 135 -9.42 -12.21 -14.08
C THR A 135 -8.93 -10.80 -14.40
N ARG A 136 -9.68 -9.77 -14.00
CA ARG A 136 -9.26 -8.38 -14.19
C ARG A 136 -7.97 -8.06 -13.43
N VAL A 137 -7.83 -8.54 -12.19
CA VAL A 137 -6.58 -8.35 -11.41
C VAL A 137 -5.42 -9.09 -12.10
N GLU A 138 -5.62 -10.29 -12.62
CA GLU A 138 -4.61 -11.03 -13.39
C GLU A 138 -4.14 -10.24 -14.63
N GLU A 139 -5.05 -9.56 -15.32
CA GLU A 139 -4.70 -8.67 -16.46
C GLU A 139 -3.88 -7.45 -15.98
N MET A 140 -4.28 -6.83 -14.88
CA MET A 140 -3.52 -5.71 -14.28
C MET A 140 -2.11 -6.16 -13.85
N VAL A 141 -1.97 -7.36 -13.32
CA VAL A 141 -0.66 -7.93 -12.92
C VAL A 141 0.24 -8.11 -14.15
N LYS A 142 -0.28 -8.56 -15.28
CA LYS A 142 0.52 -8.67 -16.52
C LYS A 142 1.04 -7.30 -16.98
N LEU A 143 0.20 -6.27 -16.92
CA LEU A 143 0.62 -4.90 -17.25
C LEU A 143 1.67 -4.37 -16.26
N TYR A 144 1.50 -4.71 -14.99
CA TYR A 144 2.46 -4.35 -13.96
C TYR A 144 3.82 -5.02 -14.15
N GLU A 145 3.84 -6.31 -14.51
CA GLU A 145 5.07 -7.04 -14.86
C GLU A 145 5.80 -6.38 -16.05
N GLN A 146 5.06 -6.05 -17.10
CA GLN A 146 5.64 -5.34 -18.25
C GLN A 146 6.23 -3.98 -17.87
N ALA A 147 5.53 -3.22 -17.00
CA ALA A 147 6.03 -1.95 -16.53
C ALA A 147 7.32 -2.09 -15.69
N LEU A 148 7.38 -3.11 -14.83
CA LEU A 148 8.59 -3.41 -14.03
C LEU A 148 9.76 -3.81 -14.92
N GLU A 149 9.52 -4.64 -15.93
CA GLU A 149 10.54 -5.08 -16.88
C GLU A 149 11.07 -3.90 -17.70
N TYR A 150 10.16 -3.09 -18.25
CA TYR A 150 10.54 -1.85 -18.98
C TYR A 150 11.44 -0.94 -18.18
N VAL A 151 11.10 -0.68 -16.91
CA VAL A 151 11.91 0.18 -16.03
C VAL A 151 13.26 -0.45 -15.70
N LYS A 152 13.30 -1.79 -15.54
CA LYS A 152 14.52 -2.54 -15.26
C LYS A 152 15.47 -2.60 -16.46
N GLU A 153 14.96 -2.79 -17.66
CA GLU A 153 15.74 -2.84 -18.90
C GLU A 153 16.34 -1.49 -19.25
N GLY A 154 15.66 -0.39 -18.93
CA GLY A 154 16.11 0.96 -19.18
C GLY A 154 17.45 1.32 -18.51
N GLN A 155 17.84 0.61 -17.45
CA GLN A 155 19.09 0.79 -16.68
C GLN A 155 19.43 2.25 -16.32
N ASP A 156 18.43 3.13 -16.40
CA ASP A 156 18.56 4.56 -16.17
C ASP A 156 17.92 4.91 -14.81
N GLN A 157 18.75 5.35 -13.87
CA GLN A 157 18.31 5.73 -12.53
C GLN A 157 17.34 6.91 -12.56
N GLU A 158 17.53 7.87 -13.44
CA GLU A 158 16.65 9.04 -13.56
C GLU A 158 15.25 8.61 -14.03
N MET A 159 15.18 7.69 -15.00
CA MET A 159 13.92 7.11 -15.47
C MET A 159 13.23 6.29 -14.38
N HIS A 160 13.99 5.49 -13.64
CA HIS A 160 13.46 4.73 -12.48
C HIS A 160 12.86 5.67 -11.44
N ASP A 161 13.54 6.72 -11.07
CA ASP A 161 13.08 7.69 -10.08
C ASP A 161 11.87 8.48 -10.58
N PHE A 162 11.87 8.85 -11.86
CA PHE A 162 10.73 9.50 -12.52
C PHE A 162 9.47 8.62 -12.55
N LEU A 163 9.61 7.34 -12.77
CA LEU A 163 8.50 6.39 -12.84
C LEU A 163 8.10 5.81 -11.47
N ALA A 164 8.89 6.02 -10.42
CA ALA A 164 8.67 5.44 -9.10
C ALA A 164 7.26 5.70 -8.56
N ARG A 165 6.73 6.91 -8.70
CA ARG A 165 5.37 7.25 -8.27
C ARG A 165 4.30 6.49 -9.05
N ARG A 166 4.50 6.26 -10.34
CA ARG A 166 3.56 5.50 -11.18
C ARG A 166 3.54 4.03 -10.78
N LEU A 167 4.73 3.43 -10.60
CA LEU A 167 4.86 2.06 -10.12
C LEU A 167 4.23 1.87 -8.73
N TYR A 168 4.44 2.84 -7.84
CA TYR A 168 3.80 2.85 -6.53
C TYR A 168 2.27 2.86 -6.63
N ASN A 169 1.70 3.74 -7.46
CA ASN A 169 0.25 3.81 -7.66
C ASN A 169 -0.30 2.51 -8.23
N MET A 170 0.35 1.92 -9.26
CA MET A 170 -0.05 0.61 -9.79
C MET A 170 -0.03 -0.47 -8.72
N THR A 171 0.98 -0.49 -7.86
CA THR A 171 1.07 -1.43 -6.73
C THR A 171 -0.11 -1.26 -5.77
N CYS A 172 -0.46 -0.01 -5.42
CA CYS A 172 -1.59 0.30 -4.53
C CYS A 172 -2.96 -0.07 -5.13
N GLU A 173 -3.08 -0.02 -6.47
CA GLU A 173 -4.33 -0.35 -7.16
C GLU A 173 -4.56 -1.86 -7.31
N ILE A 174 -3.47 -2.66 -7.29
CA ILE A 174 -3.54 -4.12 -7.46
C ILE A 174 -3.68 -4.84 -6.10
N ILE A 175 -3.03 -4.34 -5.05
CA ILE A 175 -3.07 -4.91 -3.70
C ILE A 175 -4.39 -4.56 -2.97
#